data_615b74018dd36e1cad1ac8f30a42c5ac
#
_entry.id   615b74018dd36e1cad1ac8f30a42c5ac
#
_cell.length_a   1.000
_cell.length_b   1.000
_cell.length_c   1.000
_cell.angle_alpha   90.00
_cell.angle_beta   90.00
_cell.angle_gamma   90.00
#
_symmetry.space_group_name_H-M   'P 1'
#
loop_
_entity.id
_entity.type
_entity.pdbx_description
1 polymer ?
#
loop_
_entity_poly.entity_id
_entity_poly.type
_entity_poly.pdbx_seq_one_letter_code
_entity_poly.pdbx_strand_id
1 'polypeptide(L)'
;MQKIIKVQPMRLSIKTIPNQLRLSLALLLPFLFCQCSEKNNNGSADFRTIKRPEVKIINNELFYNPHTILACDGKIVVTGNDPKSGETCFVYDTDGALVWSGVLQGRGPAETLTGYMFPVSQNGIISYYDLQSKEKLTFKLSTLLTDGISAIEKTFADLPPWTLVYTGTSDGKEIILRSRMGNNEGTPSRTIDLRMDGILTDSFTELAFDNPEMTFITSIQAQVAISPSGKKMILCPTPGATLEIFSIDGLKLKRLALKKYIEPKIVVKGASYEREEDYVFGIERVSATEDTIYAVYDGETTWADFKADKTKMIYRNIASFDWDGNPDILYKTDYRVRSVCELEDKLYMILEDESGLCMIARMNK
;
A
#
# COMPACT_ATOMS: atom_id res chain seq x y z
N MET A 1 7.47 52.11 -28.22
CA MET A 1 6.10 52.39 -28.62
C MET A 1 5.32 51.07 -28.62
N GLN A 2 4.63 50.78 -27.51
CA GLN A 2 3.75 49.59 -27.40
C GLN A 2 2.34 50.00 -27.77
N LYS A 3 1.77 49.36 -28.80
CA LYS A 3 0.37 49.57 -29.20
C LYS A 3 -0.53 48.70 -28.26
N ILE A 4 -1.33 49.37 -27.42
CA ILE A 4 -2.35 48.74 -26.63
C ILE A 4 -3.59 48.52 -27.51
N ILE A 5 -3.92 47.25 -27.79
CA ILE A 5 -5.17 46.89 -28.47
C ILE A 5 -6.25 46.83 -27.43
N LYS A 6 -7.20 47.76 -27.48
CA LYS A 6 -8.45 47.75 -26.68
C LYS A 6 -9.40 46.71 -27.31
N VAL A 7 -9.66 45.62 -26.60
CA VAL A 7 -10.75 44.71 -26.91
C VAL A 7 -12.05 45.23 -26.33
N GLN A 8 -13.03 45.56 -27.17
CA GLN A 8 -14.38 45.94 -26.72
C GLN A 8 -15.16 44.68 -26.31
N PRO A 9 -15.93 44.71 -25.22
CA PRO A 9 -16.78 43.60 -24.83
C PRO A 9 -17.98 43.46 -25.77
N MET A 10 -18.12 42.32 -26.43
CA MET A 10 -19.26 41.98 -27.23
C MET A 10 -20.47 41.70 -26.33
N ARG A 11 -21.45 42.62 -26.31
CA ARG A 11 -22.75 42.39 -25.61
C ARG A 11 -23.61 41.49 -26.48
N LEU A 12 -23.70 40.21 -26.17
CA LEU A 12 -24.69 39.33 -26.74
C LEU A 12 -26.09 39.61 -26.17
N SER A 13 -26.99 40.06 -27.02
CA SER A 13 -28.40 40.30 -26.69
C SER A 13 -29.18 39.00 -26.63
N ILE A 14 -29.61 38.57 -25.48
CA ILE A 14 -30.31 37.28 -25.21
C ILE A 14 -31.77 37.28 -25.75
N LYS A 15 -32.23 38.37 -26.38
CA LYS A 15 -33.64 38.54 -26.78
C LYS A 15 -34.08 37.78 -28.04
N THR A 16 -33.18 37.07 -28.77
CA THR A 16 -33.48 36.44 -30.06
C THR A 16 -33.45 34.92 -30.07
N ILE A 17 -33.36 34.24 -28.93
CA ILE A 17 -33.30 32.76 -28.88
C ILE A 17 -34.73 32.23 -28.65
N PRO A 18 -35.23 31.30 -29.50
CA PRO A 18 -36.54 30.67 -29.33
C PRO A 18 -36.62 29.87 -28.01
N ASN A 19 -37.79 29.85 -27.38
CA ASN A 19 -37.99 29.20 -26.05
C ASN A 19 -37.58 27.73 -25.98
N GLN A 20 -37.65 26.99 -27.08
CA GLN A 20 -37.20 25.59 -27.12
C GLN A 20 -35.68 25.45 -27.03
N LEU A 21 -34.91 26.38 -27.58
CA LEU A 21 -33.46 26.39 -27.48
C LEU A 21 -32.98 26.82 -26.07
N ARG A 22 -33.79 27.61 -25.36
CA ARG A 22 -33.48 28.02 -23.96
C ARG A 22 -33.58 26.86 -22.99
N LEU A 23 -34.52 25.94 -23.19
CA LEU A 23 -34.65 24.76 -22.34
C LEU A 23 -33.49 23.77 -22.53
N SER A 24 -33.07 23.59 -23.80
CA SER A 24 -31.92 22.72 -24.12
C SER A 24 -30.58 23.28 -23.61
N LEU A 25 -30.43 24.61 -23.66
CA LEU A 25 -29.22 25.26 -23.15
C LEU A 25 -29.16 25.26 -21.59
N ALA A 26 -30.32 25.35 -20.93
CA ALA A 26 -30.43 25.31 -19.47
C ALA A 26 -30.17 23.90 -18.91
N LEU A 27 -30.45 22.85 -19.70
CA LEU A 27 -30.16 21.46 -19.33
C LEU A 27 -28.69 21.05 -19.61
N LEU A 28 -27.99 21.74 -20.51
CA LEU A 28 -26.59 21.48 -20.82
C LEU A 28 -25.60 22.26 -19.92
N LEU A 29 -26.05 23.38 -19.32
CA LEU A 29 -25.20 24.17 -18.40
C LEU A 29 -24.71 23.42 -17.14
N PRO A 30 -25.49 22.55 -16.47
CA PRO A 30 -24.97 21.78 -15.34
C PRO A 30 -23.90 20.75 -15.75
N PHE A 31 -23.90 20.26 -16.97
CA PHE A 31 -22.87 19.32 -17.44
C PHE A 31 -21.52 19.98 -17.80
N LEU A 32 -21.52 21.28 -18.08
CA LEU A 32 -20.28 22.01 -18.40
C LEU A 32 -19.51 22.49 -17.15
N PHE A 33 -20.16 22.48 -15.98
CA PHE A 33 -19.51 22.84 -14.71
C PHE A 33 -19.02 21.65 -13.87
N CYS A 34 -19.24 20.42 -14.34
CA CYS A 34 -18.62 19.20 -13.79
C CYS A 34 -17.27 18.86 -14.45
N GLN A 35 -16.57 19.83 -15.03
CA GLN A 35 -15.14 19.73 -15.13
C GLN A 35 -14.60 19.96 -13.72
N CYS A 36 -14.43 18.86 -12.95
CA CYS A 36 -13.51 18.87 -11.83
C CYS A 36 -12.21 19.49 -12.34
N SER A 37 -11.92 20.71 -11.90
CA SER A 37 -10.56 21.21 -11.99
C SER A 37 -9.71 20.18 -11.26
N GLU A 38 -8.90 19.40 -11.98
CA GLU A 38 -7.74 18.79 -11.38
C GLU A 38 -6.95 19.96 -10.78
N LYS A 39 -7.17 20.19 -9.49
CA LYS A 39 -6.19 20.92 -8.72
C LYS A 39 -4.93 20.08 -8.82
N ASN A 40 -3.96 20.56 -9.55
CA ASN A 40 -2.57 20.17 -9.43
C ASN A 40 -2.16 20.49 -7.98
N ASN A 41 -2.54 19.62 -7.05
CA ASN A 41 -2.05 19.62 -5.69
C ASN A 41 -0.66 19.00 -5.74
N ASN A 42 0.34 19.81 -6.00
CA ASN A 42 1.73 19.53 -5.63
C ASN A 42 1.80 19.58 -4.08
N GLY A 43 1.18 18.63 -3.39
CA GLY A 43 1.18 18.68 -1.94
C GLY A 43 0.37 17.53 -1.34
N SER A 44 0.66 17.21 -0.10
CA SER A 44 0.05 16.16 0.73
C SER A 44 -1.48 16.01 0.54
N ALA A 45 -1.97 14.79 0.74
CA ALA A 45 -3.41 14.53 0.77
C ALA A 45 -4.12 15.43 1.81
N ASP A 46 -5.24 16.05 1.42
CA ASP A 46 -6.04 16.90 2.31
C ASP A 46 -6.86 16.02 3.27
N PHE A 47 -6.28 15.69 4.42
CA PHE A 47 -6.96 14.90 5.45
C PHE A 47 -8.06 15.67 6.13
N ARG A 48 -9.23 15.04 6.30
CA ARG A 48 -10.39 15.61 6.98
C ARG A 48 -10.08 15.97 8.44
N THR A 49 -9.24 15.16 9.10
CA THR A 49 -8.90 15.30 10.51
C THR A 49 -7.43 14.97 10.74
N ILE A 50 -6.77 15.75 11.60
CA ILE A 50 -5.42 15.45 12.09
C ILE A 50 -5.53 15.14 13.58
N LYS A 51 -5.04 13.97 14.01
CA LYS A 51 -5.02 13.52 15.41
C LYS A 51 -3.58 13.33 15.89
N ARG A 52 -3.36 13.55 17.20
CA ARG A 52 -2.13 13.20 17.93
C ARG A 52 -2.52 12.32 19.12
N PRO A 53 -2.84 11.04 18.89
CA PRO A 53 -3.25 10.14 19.96
C PRO A 53 -2.07 9.81 20.87
N GLU A 54 -2.38 9.45 22.12
CA GLU A 54 -1.41 8.87 23.02
C GLU A 54 -0.98 7.49 22.49
N VAL A 55 0.33 7.31 22.34
CA VAL A 55 0.94 6.06 21.91
C VAL A 55 1.40 5.29 23.14
N LYS A 56 0.86 4.10 23.36
CA LYS A 56 1.25 3.20 24.45
C LYS A 56 2.18 2.11 23.92
N ILE A 57 3.44 2.11 24.34
CA ILE A 57 4.37 1.01 24.10
C ILE A 57 3.89 -0.21 24.91
N ILE A 58 3.73 -1.35 24.25
CA ILE A 58 3.29 -2.62 24.87
C ILE A 58 4.37 -3.69 24.85
N ASN A 59 5.37 -3.55 23.97
CA ASN A 59 6.57 -4.38 23.99
C ASN A 59 7.74 -3.56 23.44
N ASN A 60 8.84 -3.51 24.18
CA ASN A 60 10.06 -2.77 23.83
C ASN A 60 11.29 -3.69 23.64
N GLU A 61 11.08 -4.98 23.52
CA GLU A 61 12.13 -6.00 23.45
C GLU A 61 12.18 -6.71 22.08
N LEU A 62 11.89 -5.98 20.99
CA LEU A 62 12.05 -6.53 19.65
C LEU A 62 13.53 -6.49 19.24
N PHE A 63 14.24 -7.58 19.48
CA PHE A 63 15.66 -7.72 19.15
C PHE A 63 15.96 -8.11 17.69
N TYR A 64 14.93 -8.25 16.87
CA TYR A 64 15.02 -8.63 15.46
C TYR A 64 14.59 -7.46 14.58
N ASN A 65 14.80 -7.58 13.27
CA ASN A 65 14.37 -6.58 12.32
C ASN A 65 12.91 -6.86 11.87
N PRO A 66 11.89 -6.30 12.54
CA PRO A 66 10.50 -6.54 12.21
C PRO A 66 10.12 -5.77 10.94
N HIS A 67 9.31 -6.39 10.08
CA HIS A 67 8.91 -5.82 8.80
C HIS A 67 7.43 -5.49 8.71
N THR A 68 6.57 -6.42 9.13
CA THR A 68 5.13 -6.28 8.97
C THR A 68 4.42 -6.69 10.24
N ILE A 69 3.37 -5.95 10.60
CA ILE A 69 2.43 -6.30 11.66
C ILE A 69 1.06 -6.54 11.05
N LEU A 70 0.36 -7.56 11.49
CA LEU A 70 -1.01 -7.87 11.09
C LEU A 70 -1.83 -8.39 12.26
N ALA A 71 -3.14 -8.26 12.16
CA ALA A 71 -4.10 -8.77 13.13
C ALA A 71 -4.69 -10.10 12.65
N CYS A 72 -4.81 -11.08 13.56
CA CYS A 72 -5.42 -12.36 13.28
C CYS A 72 -5.99 -12.97 14.57
N ASP A 73 -7.27 -13.36 14.58
CA ASP A 73 -7.94 -14.05 15.71
C ASP A 73 -7.64 -13.42 17.10
N GLY A 74 -7.76 -12.08 17.21
CA GLY A 74 -7.51 -11.37 18.46
C GLY A 74 -6.04 -11.36 18.90
N LYS A 75 -5.10 -11.68 18.00
CA LYS A 75 -3.66 -11.65 18.23
C LYS A 75 -3.00 -10.71 17.23
N ILE A 76 -1.77 -10.33 17.57
CA ILE A 76 -0.90 -9.54 16.74
C ILE A 76 0.20 -10.46 16.22
N VAL A 77 0.35 -10.51 14.91
CA VAL A 77 1.41 -11.29 14.26
C VAL A 77 2.41 -10.33 13.65
N VAL A 78 3.67 -10.49 14.02
CA VAL A 78 4.79 -9.71 13.49
C VAL A 78 5.67 -10.61 12.65
N THR A 79 5.99 -10.17 11.44
CA THR A 79 6.99 -10.84 10.61
C THR A 79 8.28 -10.05 10.62
N GLY A 80 9.37 -10.76 10.58
CA GLY A 80 10.69 -10.15 10.61
C GLY A 80 11.77 -11.22 10.46
N ASN A 81 12.99 -10.90 10.85
CA ASN A 81 14.08 -11.84 10.84
C ASN A 81 14.88 -11.67 12.14
N ASP A 82 14.83 -12.68 13.01
CA ASP A 82 15.72 -12.73 14.17
C ASP A 82 17.04 -13.38 13.74
N PRO A 83 18.14 -12.64 13.68
CA PRO A 83 19.42 -13.19 13.26
C PRO A 83 20.02 -14.19 14.26
N LYS A 84 19.49 -14.31 15.48
CA LYS A 84 19.97 -15.23 16.51
C LYS A 84 19.29 -16.59 16.41
N SER A 85 17.96 -16.59 16.34
CA SER A 85 17.16 -17.83 16.27
C SER A 85 16.88 -18.27 14.84
N GLY A 86 16.93 -17.36 13.87
CA GLY A 86 16.48 -17.59 12.50
C GLY A 86 14.97 -17.59 12.34
N GLU A 87 14.22 -17.23 13.39
CA GLU A 87 12.77 -17.16 13.35
C GLU A 87 12.27 -15.94 12.59
N THR A 88 11.16 -16.08 11.89
CA THR A 88 10.59 -15.04 11.01
C THR A 88 9.15 -14.67 11.33
N CYS A 89 8.49 -15.41 12.21
CA CYS A 89 7.09 -15.19 12.62
C CYS A 89 6.97 -15.19 14.13
N PHE A 90 6.32 -14.15 14.65
CA PHE A 90 6.14 -13.91 16.08
C PHE A 90 4.69 -13.56 16.36
N VAL A 91 4.05 -14.22 17.30
CA VAL A 91 2.66 -14.00 17.70
C VAL A 91 2.64 -13.40 19.10
N TYR A 92 1.98 -12.27 19.24
CA TYR A 92 1.81 -11.55 20.50
C TYR A 92 0.34 -11.46 20.87
N ASP A 93 0.05 -11.38 22.15
CA ASP A 93 -1.27 -10.94 22.59
C ASP A 93 -1.44 -9.42 22.48
N THR A 94 -2.62 -8.93 22.80
CA THR A 94 -2.95 -7.49 22.72
C THR A 94 -2.27 -6.63 23.79
N ASP A 95 -1.64 -7.24 24.78
CA ASP A 95 -0.84 -6.55 25.81
C ASP A 95 0.67 -6.61 25.51
N GLY A 96 1.05 -7.26 24.40
CA GLY A 96 2.43 -7.29 23.91
C GLY A 96 3.26 -8.46 24.43
N ALA A 97 2.66 -9.43 25.14
CA ALA A 97 3.38 -10.64 25.54
C ALA A 97 3.53 -11.59 24.36
N LEU A 98 4.75 -12.12 24.15
CA LEU A 98 5.03 -13.12 23.12
C LEU A 98 4.33 -14.45 23.49
N VAL A 99 3.47 -14.93 22.59
CA VAL A 99 2.69 -16.16 22.77
C VAL A 99 3.32 -17.33 22.02
N TRP A 100 3.89 -17.06 20.85
CA TRP A 100 4.51 -18.06 20.02
C TRP A 100 5.54 -17.42 19.07
N SER A 101 6.60 -18.15 18.72
CA SER A 101 7.51 -17.79 17.64
C SER A 101 7.93 -19.03 16.85
N GLY A 102 8.34 -18.82 15.61
CA GLY A 102 8.74 -19.91 14.71
C GLY A 102 8.81 -19.48 13.24
N VAL A 103 8.59 -20.42 12.33
CA VAL A 103 8.85 -20.27 10.89
C VAL A 103 10.30 -19.87 10.67
N LEU A 104 11.18 -20.85 10.59
CA LEU A 104 12.62 -20.60 10.48
C LEU A 104 13.02 -20.13 9.08
N GLN A 105 14.10 -19.41 9.00
CA GLN A 105 14.74 -19.10 7.72
C GLN A 105 15.47 -20.34 7.20
N GLY A 106 15.07 -20.83 6.02
CA GLY A 106 15.63 -22.04 5.44
C GLY A 106 14.81 -22.58 4.28
N ARG A 107 14.97 -23.87 3.97
CA ARG A 107 14.29 -24.59 2.88
C ARG A 107 13.47 -25.79 3.34
N GLY A 108 13.35 -26.00 4.62
CA GLY A 108 12.56 -27.09 5.22
C GLY A 108 11.05 -26.91 5.03
N PRO A 109 10.24 -27.89 5.50
CA PRO A 109 8.80 -27.90 5.29
C PRO A 109 8.04 -26.70 5.86
N ALA A 110 8.52 -26.14 6.99
CA ALA A 110 7.94 -24.96 7.65
C ALA A 110 8.92 -23.78 7.67
N GLU A 111 9.78 -23.69 6.66
CA GLU A 111 10.82 -22.67 6.54
C GLU A 111 10.58 -21.78 5.32
N THR A 112 11.11 -20.57 5.35
CA THR A 112 11.05 -19.57 4.29
C THR A 112 12.43 -19.00 4.00
N LEU A 113 12.73 -18.64 2.75
CA LEU A 113 14.02 -18.03 2.41
C LEU A 113 14.11 -16.58 2.85
N THR A 114 12.98 -15.88 2.94
CA THR A 114 12.96 -14.47 3.30
C THR A 114 11.94 -14.18 4.40
N GLY A 115 12.32 -13.37 5.39
CA GLY A 115 11.37 -12.77 6.31
C GLY A 115 10.53 -11.64 5.68
N TYR A 116 10.81 -11.30 4.41
CA TYR A 116 10.13 -10.26 3.62
C TYR A 116 8.95 -10.84 2.85
N MET A 117 8.01 -11.40 3.58
CA MET A 117 6.86 -11.99 2.93
C MET A 117 5.72 -10.98 2.92
N PHE A 118 4.79 -11.16 2.01
CA PHE A 118 3.52 -10.45 1.99
C PHE A 118 2.50 -11.27 2.80
N PRO A 119 2.49 -11.15 4.14
CA PRO A 119 1.55 -11.91 4.94
C PRO A 119 0.15 -11.34 4.74
N VAL A 120 -0.81 -12.23 4.64
CA VAL A 120 -2.23 -11.89 4.58
C VAL A 120 -2.94 -12.67 5.68
N SER A 121 -3.77 -11.97 6.46
CA SER A 121 -4.63 -12.59 7.46
C SER A 121 -6.08 -12.48 7.04
N GLN A 122 -6.75 -13.61 6.89
CA GLN A 122 -8.17 -13.67 6.53
C GLN A 122 -8.83 -14.86 7.23
N ASN A 123 -9.94 -14.61 7.94
CA ASN A 123 -10.72 -15.66 8.59
C ASN A 123 -9.89 -16.57 9.53
N GLY A 124 -8.94 -16.00 10.27
CA GLY A 124 -8.05 -16.74 11.16
C GLY A 124 -6.96 -17.54 10.45
N ILE A 125 -6.85 -17.43 9.13
CA ILE A 125 -5.82 -18.05 8.31
C ILE A 125 -4.77 -17.00 7.97
N ILE A 126 -3.51 -17.36 8.16
CA ILE A 126 -2.36 -16.58 7.72
C ILE A 126 -1.73 -17.27 6.53
N SER A 127 -1.48 -16.52 5.49
CA SER A 127 -0.74 -16.96 4.32
C SER A 127 0.50 -16.09 4.12
N TYR A 128 1.62 -16.73 3.97
CA TYR A 128 2.91 -16.11 3.63
C TYR A 128 3.25 -16.42 2.18
N TYR A 129 3.58 -15.41 1.42
CA TYR A 129 3.96 -15.54 0.02
C TYR A 129 5.45 -15.18 -0.13
N ASP A 130 6.30 -16.19 -0.27
CA ASP A 130 7.74 -16.01 -0.49
C ASP A 130 8.04 -15.99 -2.00
N LEU A 131 8.30 -14.80 -2.51
CA LEU A 131 8.62 -14.59 -3.91
C LEU A 131 9.96 -15.24 -4.31
N GLN A 132 10.92 -15.29 -3.40
CA GLN A 132 12.26 -15.79 -3.70
C GLN A 132 12.30 -17.31 -3.84
N SER A 133 11.61 -18.02 -2.93
CA SER A 133 11.50 -19.49 -3.01
C SER A 133 10.34 -19.94 -3.91
N LYS A 134 9.45 -19.01 -4.30
CA LYS A 134 8.18 -19.29 -4.99
C LYS A 134 7.27 -20.22 -4.17
N GLU A 135 7.19 -19.95 -2.88
CA GLU A 135 6.45 -20.78 -1.95
C GLU A 135 5.36 -19.96 -1.27
N LYS A 136 4.31 -20.69 -0.87
CA LYS A 136 3.25 -20.19 -0.01
C LYS A 136 3.20 -21.08 1.22
N LEU A 137 3.30 -20.48 2.41
CA LEU A 137 3.02 -21.15 3.67
C LEU A 137 1.66 -20.68 4.16
N THR A 138 0.83 -21.62 4.57
CA THR A 138 -0.53 -21.34 5.06
C THR A 138 -0.77 -22.08 6.36
N PHE A 139 -1.37 -21.41 7.33
CA PHE A 139 -1.78 -22.02 8.59
C PHE A 139 -2.93 -21.27 9.23
N LYS A 140 -3.75 -21.99 9.98
CA LYS A 140 -4.75 -21.39 10.87
C LYS A 140 -4.07 -21.01 12.19
N LEU A 141 -4.25 -19.77 12.65
CA LEU A 141 -3.52 -19.29 13.84
C LEU A 141 -3.86 -20.12 15.08
N SER A 142 -5.13 -20.48 15.29
CA SER A 142 -5.54 -21.32 16.44
C SER A 142 -4.86 -22.70 16.43
N THR A 143 -4.70 -23.31 15.24
CA THR A 143 -4.01 -24.62 15.10
C THR A 143 -2.50 -24.47 15.29
N LEU A 144 -1.91 -23.37 14.78
CA LEU A 144 -0.50 -23.09 15.01
C LEU A 144 -0.16 -22.96 16.50
N LEU A 145 -1.02 -22.32 17.28
CA LEU A 145 -0.82 -22.14 18.72
C LEU A 145 -0.94 -23.44 19.53
N THR A 146 -1.58 -24.47 19.02
CA THR A 146 -1.71 -25.78 19.66
C THR A 146 -0.68 -26.80 19.16
N ASP A 147 -0.52 -26.89 17.85
CA ASP A 147 0.22 -27.95 17.17
C ASP A 147 1.61 -27.49 16.69
N GLY A 148 1.91 -26.19 16.86
CA GLY A 148 3.18 -25.61 16.45
C GLY A 148 3.40 -25.67 14.95
N ILE A 149 4.65 -25.85 14.53
CA ILE A 149 5.06 -25.84 13.13
C ILE A 149 4.42 -26.95 12.28
N SER A 150 3.89 -28.02 12.90
CA SER A 150 3.20 -29.09 12.18
C SER A 150 1.87 -28.66 11.56
N ALA A 151 1.32 -27.50 12.00
CA ALA A 151 0.13 -26.90 11.41
C ALA A 151 0.40 -26.14 10.11
N ILE A 152 1.65 -25.98 9.70
CA ILE A 152 2.03 -25.19 8.53
C ILE A 152 1.99 -26.05 7.28
N GLU A 153 1.16 -25.63 6.33
CA GLU A 153 1.12 -26.21 4.99
C GLU A 153 1.99 -25.38 4.05
N LYS A 154 2.81 -26.04 3.26
CA LYS A 154 3.70 -25.43 2.28
C LYS A 154 3.33 -25.88 0.86
N THR A 155 3.10 -24.92 -0.01
CA THR A 155 2.82 -25.16 -1.44
C THR A 155 3.78 -24.37 -2.30
N PHE A 156 4.06 -24.87 -3.53
CA PHE A 156 4.88 -24.17 -4.52
C PHE A 156 3.99 -23.50 -5.57
N ALA A 157 4.41 -22.33 -6.03
CA ALA A 157 3.75 -21.59 -7.09
C ALA A 157 4.62 -21.57 -8.35
N ASP A 158 4.02 -21.87 -9.51
CA ASP A 158 4.66 -21.61 -10.79
C ASP A 158 4.51 -20.14 -11.16
N LEU A 159 5.43 -19.31 -10.65
CA LEU A 159 5.40 -17.87 -10.86
C LEU A 159 5.93 -17.51 -12.25
N PRO A 160 5.20 -16.67 -13.00
CA PRO A 160 5.64 -16.20 -14.29
C PRO A 160 6.90 -15.33 -14.18
N PRO A 161 7.66 -15.15 -15.28
CA PRO A 161 8.80 -14.23 -15.30
C PRO A 161 8.40 -12.81 -14.91
N TRP A 162 9.34 -12.07 -14.31
CA TRP A 162 9.18 -10.66 -13.93
C TRP A 162 8.15 -10.41 -12.83
N THR A 163 7.84 -11.43 -12.03
CA THR A 163 7.01 -11.28 -10.84
C THR A 163 7.71 -10.38 -9.81
N LEU A 164 7.03 -9.33 -9.38
CA LEU A 164 7.49 -8.36 -8.37
C LEU A 164 6.75 -8.51 -7.04
N VAL A 165 5.46 -8.88 -7.08
CA VAL A 165 4.64 -9.16 -5.91
C VAL A 165 3.90 -10.47 -6.14
N TYR A 166 3.89 -11.30 -5.10
CA TYR A 166 3.09 -12.50 -5.01
C TYR A 166 2.34 -12.48 -3.69
N THR A 167 1.03 -12.46 -3.76
CA THR A 167 0.13 -12.42 -2.59
C THR A 167 -1.21 -13.06 -2.96
N GLY A 168 -2.18 -13.08 -2.07
CA GLY A 168 -3.49 -13.63 -2.40
C GLY A 168 -4.48 -13.61 -1.24
N THR A 169 -5.51 -14.41 -1.36
CA THR A 169 -6.62 -14.53 -0.41
C THR A 169 -6.63 -15.91 0.26
N SER A 170 -7.31 -16.04 1.40
CA SER A 170 -7.41 -17.32 2.11
C SER A 170 -8.26 -18.37 1.37
N ASP A 171 -9.10 -17.97 0.41
CA ASP A 171 -9.91 -18.85 -0.42
C ASP A 171 -9.20 -19.32 -1.69
N GLY A 172 -7.87 -19.15 -1.76
CA GLY A 172 -7.03 -19.71 -2.82
C GLY A 172 -6.81 -18.82 -4.03
N LYS A 173 -7.37 -17.60 -4.06
CA LYS A 173 -7.01 -16.64 -5.12
C LYS A 173 -5.59 -16.14 -4.92
N GLU A 174 -4.85 -16.04 -6.00
CA GLU A 174 -3.48 -15.53 -6.02
C GLU A 174 -3.41 -14.28 -6.89
N ILE A 175 -2.69 -13.28 -6.41
CA ILE A 175 -2.48 -12.01 -7.08
C ILE A 175 -1.00 -11.86 -7.36
N ILE A 176 -0.66 -11.66 -8.62
CA ILE A 176 0.73 -11.56 -9.08
C ILE A 176 0.89 -10.24 -9.83
N LEU A 177 1.69 -9.34 -9.26
CA LEU A 177 2.14 -8.14 -9.98
C LEU A 177 3.41 -8.50 -10.76
N ARG A 178 3.35 -8.31 -12.06
CA ARG A 178 4.50 -8.42 -12.96
C ARG A 178 4.77 -7.09 -13.60
N SER A 179 6.05 -6.74 -13.72
CA SER A 179 6.44 -5.60 -14.53
C SER A 179 7.84 -5.84 -15.11
N ARG A 180 8.05 -5.42 -16.34
CA ARG A 180 9.37 -5.47 -16.98
C ARG A 180 9.69 -4.13 -17.62
N MET A 181 10.96 -3.78 -17.60
CA MET A 181 11.47 -2.70 -18.42
C MET A 181 11.41 -3.11 -19.88
N GLY A 182 11.03 -2.19 -20.77
CA GLY A 182 11.11 -2.41 -22.20
C GLY A 182 12.55 -2.72 -22.62
N ASN A 183 12.69 -3.76 -23.42
CA ASN A 183 13.90 -4.00 -24.20
C ASN A 183 13.69 -3.41 -25.60
N ASN A 184 14.70 -3.47 -26.46
CA ASN A 184 14.68 -2.92 -27.82
C ASN A 184 13.48 -3.38 -28.70
N GLU A 185 12.69 -4.32 -28.22
CA GLU A 185 11.54 -4.94 -28.95
C GLU A 185 10.17 -4.67 -28.31
N GLY A 186 10.09 -3.98 -27.17
CA GLY A 186 8.78 -3.81 -26.50
C GLY A 186 8.68 -2.64 -25.54
N THR A 187 7.47 -2.09 -25.46
CA THR A 187 7.09 -1.11 -24.46
C THR A 187 7.17 -1.74 -23.05
N PRO A 188 7.69 -1.03 -22.04
CA PRO A 188 7.57 -1.45 -20.65
C PRO A 188 6.14 -1.87 -20.33
N SER A 189 5.97 -2.97 -19.66
CA SER A 189 4.65 -3.51 -19.38
C SER A 189 4.47 -3.80 -17.90
N ARG A 190 3.26 -3.56 -17.42
CA ARG A 190 2.80 -3.98 -16.10
C ARG A 190 1.55 -4.84 -16.27
N THR A 191 1.46 -5.89 -15.48
CA THR A 191 0.29 -6.77 -15.44
C THR A 191 0.00 -7.16 -14.00
N ILE A 192 -1.25 -7.10 -13.59
CA ILE A 192 -1.74 -7.68 -12.34
C ILE A 192 -2.56 -8.89 -12.74
N ASP A 193 -2.05 -10.08 -12.48
CA ASP A 193 -2.73 -11.33 -12.78
C ASP A 193 -3.52 -11.80 -11.55
N LEU A 194 -4.76 -12.21 -11.77
CA LEU A 194 -5.55 -12.96 -10.80
C LEU A 194 -5.56 -14.43 -11.23
N ARG A 195 -5.20 -15.30 -10.30
CA ARG A 195 -5.22 -16.76 -10.48
C ARG A 195 -6.08 -17.42 -9.42
N MET A 196 -6.56 -18.61 -9.73
CA MET A 196 -7.20 -19.53 -8.80
C MET A 196 -6.57 -20.88 -8.97
N ASP A 197 -6.01 -21.46 -7.90
CA ASP A 197 -5.31 -22.75 -7.94
C ASP A 197 -4.22 -22.80 -9.02
N GLY A 198 -3.46 -21.71 -9.16
CA GLY A 198 -2.40 -21.56 -10.17
C GLY A 198 -2.89 -21.24 -11.59
N ILE A 199 -4.19 -21.30 -11.87
CA ILE A 199 -4.77 -21.05 -13.19
C ILE A 199 -5.09 -19.56 -13.34
N LEU A 200 -4.58 -18.92 -14.41
CA LEU A 200 -4.88 -17.53 -14.73
C LEU A 200 -6.37 -17.37 -15.06
N THR A 201 -7.05 -16.49 -14.32
CA THR A 201 -8.48 -16.22 -14.48
C THR A 201 -8.77 -14.84 -15.04
N ASP A 202 -7.90 -13.87 -14.74
CA ASP A 202 -8.02 -12.49 -15.23
C ASP A 202 -6.67 -11.79 -15.22
N SER A 203 -6.55 -10.73 -16.00
CA SER A 203 -5.36 -9.86 -16.06
C SER A 203 -5.74 -8.41 -16.25
N PHE A 204 -5.14 -7.55 -15.44
CA PHE A 204 -5.28 -6.11 -15.55
C PHE A 204 -3.95 -5.48 -16.02
N THR A 205 -3.98 -4.69 -17.10
CA THR A 205 -2.78 -4.21 -17.79
C THR A 205 -2.65 -2.68 -17.88
N GLU A 206 -3.65 -1.93 -17.42
CA GLU A 206 -3.57 -0.47 -17.46
C GLU A 206 -2.47 0.04 -16.52
N LEU A 207 -1.76 1.05 -16.98
CA LEU A 207 -0.65 1.65 -16.22
C LEU A 207 -1.18 2.61 -15.15
N ALA A 208 -0.39 2.79 -14.07
CA ALA A 208 -0.63 3.80 -13.06
C ALA A 208 -0.14 5.18 -13.48
N PHE A 209 0.88 5.23 -14.31
CA PHE A 209 1.50 6.45 -14.84
C PHE A 209 1.55 6.39 -16.36
N ASP A 210 1.44 7.55 -17.01
CA ASP A 210 1.53 7.65 -18.48
C ASP A 210 2.93 7.26 -19.00
N ASN A 211 3.97 7.47 -18.16
CA ASN A 211 5.30 7.01 -18.44
C ASN A 211 5.45 5.53 -18.02
N PRO A 212 5.68 4.59 -18.96
CA PRO A 212 5.85 3.18 -18.65
C PRO A 212 7.09 2.85 -17.80
N GLU A 213 8.19 3.61 -17.94
CA GLU A 213 9.39 3.44 -17.13
C GLU A 213 9.10 3.83 -15.66
N MET A 214 8.33 4.90 -15.44
CA MET A 214 7.85 5.28 -14.12
C MET A 214 6.96 4.18 -13.52
N THR A 215 6.04 3.61 -14.29
CA THR A 215 5.21 2.50 -13.84
C THR A 215 6.05 1.28 -13.48
N PHE A 216 7.10 0.96 -14.25
CA PHE A 216 8.00 -0.15 -13.94
C PHE A 216 8.73 0.09 -12.61
N ILE A 217 9.43 1.22 -12.48
CA ILE A 217 10.28 1.46 -11.29
C ILE A 217 9.46 1.57 -10.00
N THR A 218 8.28 2.18 -10.05
CA THR A 218 7.40 2.30 -8.89
C THR A 218 6.71 0.97 -8.53
N SER A 219 6.63 0.02 -9.46
CA SER A 219 6.09 -1.33 -9.21
C SER A 219 7.10 -2.23 -8.48
N ILE A 220 8.41 -1.99 -8.59
CA ILE A 220 9.45 -2.83 -7.96
C ILE A 220 9.29 -2.85 -6.43
N GLN A 221 8.86 -1.75 -5.83
CA GLN A 221 8.68 -1.60 -4.39
C GLN A 221 7.21 -1.43 -3.99
N ALA A 222 6.30 -1.82 -4.88
CA ALA A 222 4.86 -1.66 -4.62
C ALA A 222 4.42 -2.40 -3.35
N GLN A 223 3.57 -1.75 -2.58
CA GLN A 223 2.94 -2.32 -1.39
C GLN A 223 1.53 -2.78 -1.74
N VAL A 224 1.09 -3.88 -1.15
CA VAL A 224 -0.24 -4.46 -1.38
C VAL A 224 -0.89 -4.78 -0.05
N ALA A 225 -2.18 -4.47 0.06
CA ALA A 225 -3.03 -5.00 1.12
C ALA A 225 -4.37 -5.46 0.52
N ILE A 226 -4.94 -6.49 1.12
CA ILE A 226 -6.21 -7.09 0.72
C ILE A 226 -7.18 -6.96 1.88
N SER A 227 -8.45 -6.61 1.60
CA SER A 227 -9.48 -6.58 2.65
C SER A 227 -9.68 -7.97 3.27
N PRO A 228 -10.06 -8.08 4.55
CA PRO A 228 -10.31 -9.36 5.21
C PRO A 228 -11.29 -10.29 4.47
N SER A 229 -12.27 -9.72 3.76
CA SER A 229 -13.19 -10.50 2.90
C SER A 229 -12.57 -11.02 1.61
N GLY A 230 -11.35 -10.56 1.24
CA GLY A 230 -10.73 -10.89 -0.04
C GLY A 230 -11.40 -10.25 -1.26
N LYS A 231 -12.29 -9.28 -1.06
CA LYS A 231 -13.07 -8.65 -2.16
C LYS A 231 -12.48 -7.36 -2.68
N LYS A 232 -11.57 -6.75 -1.95
CA LYS A 232 -10.91 -5.50 -2.34
C LYS A 232 -9.41 -5.61 -2.15
N MET A 233 -8.69 -4.91 -2.96
CA MET A 233 -7.22 -4.82 -2.90
C MET A 233 -6.80 -3.38 -3.10
N ILE A 234 -5.78 -2.95 -2.35
CA ILE A 234 -5.03 -1.74 -2.60
C ILE A 234 -3.62 -2.11 -3.08
N LEU A 235 -3.18 -1.46 -4.14
CA LEU A 235 -1.81 -1.45 -4.62
C LEU A 235 -1.28 -0.03 -4.52
N CYS A 236 -0.17 0.15 -3.80
CA CYS A 236 0.54 1.42 -3.69
C CYS A 236 1.88 1.31 -4.42
N PRO A 237 1.97 1.81 -5.65
CA PRO A 237 3.27 1.99 -6.30
C PRO A 237 4.15 2.93 -5.48
N THR A 238 5.39 2.54 -5.22
CA THR A 238 6.36 3.37 -4.50
C THR A 238 7.61 3.60 -5.36
N PRO A 239 8.28 4.75 -5.27
CA PRO A 239 8.07 5.87 -4.36
C PRO A 239 6.89 6.77 -4.73
N GLY A 240 6.49 7.66 -3.80
CA GLY A 240 5.38 8.59 -3.94
C GLY A 240 4.19 8.19 -3.07
N ALA A 241 3.01 8.78 -3.36
CA ALA A 241 1.75 8.42 -2.70
C ALA A 241 0.65 8.24 -3.75
N THR A 242 0.67 7.08 -4.38
CA THR A 242 -0.33 6.66 -5.36
C THR A 242 -1.11 5.47 -4.79
N LEU A 243 -2.44 5.55 -4.86
CA LEU A 243 -3.35 4.47 -4.47
C LEU A 243 -4.06 3.94 -5.72
N GLU A 244 -3.89 2.67 -6.01
CA GLU A 244 -4.68 1.94 -7.00
C GLU A 244 -5.59 0.94 -6.26
N ILE A 245 -6.89 1.16 -6.30
CA ILE A 245 -7.87 0.38 -5.57
C ILE A 245 -8.63 -0.49 -6.55
N PHE A 246 -8.75 -1.78 -6.22
CA PHE A 246 -9.39 -2.79 -7.05
C PHE A 246 -10.50 -3.51 -6.29
N SER A 247 -11.55 -3.90 -7.00
CA SER A 247 -12.44 -4.98 -6.58
C SER A 247 -11.94 -6.32 -7.11
N ILE A 248 -12.15 -7.36 -6.30
CA ILE A 248 -11.94 -8.77 -6.67
C ILE A 248 -13.33 -9.41 -6.61
N ASP A 249 -14.05 -9.42 -7.74
CA ASP A 249 -15.39 -9.97 -7.84
C ASP A 249 -15.34 -11.34 -8.54
N GLY A 250 -15.52 -12.40 -7.73
CA GLY A 250 -15.29 -13.76 -8.20
C GLY A 250 -13.87 -13.94 -8.72
N LEU A 251 -13.72 -14.15 -10.01
CA LEU A 251 -12.44 -14.34 -10.71
C LEU A 251 -12.10 -13.16 -11.63
N LYS A 252 -12.54 -11.95 -11.28
CA LYS A 252 -12.32 -10.72 -12.05
C LYS A 252 -11.68 -9.63 -11.20
N LEU A 253 -10.75 -8.91 -11.81
CA LEU A 253 -10.14 -7.70 -11.27
C LEU A 253 -10.70 -6.47 -11.98
N LYS A 254 -11.11 -5.47 -11.19
CA LYS A 254 -11.53 -4.18 -11.74
C LYS A 254 -10.94 -3.06 -10.91
N ARG A 255 -10.23 -2.12 -11.53
CA ARG A 255 -9.78 -0.91 -10.86
C ARG A 255 -10.99 0.00 -10.56
N LEU A 256 -11.19 0.29 -9.28
CA LEU A 256 -12.24 1.18 -8.78
C LEU A 256 -11.77 2.63 -8.74
N ALA A 257 -10.52 2.84 -8.29
CA ALA A 257 -9.95 4.17 -8.18
C ALA A 257 -8.44 4.17 -8.47
N LEU A 258 -7.96 5.29 -8.99
CA LEU A 258 -6.55 5.66 -9.07
C LEU A 258 -6.42 7.08 -8.52
N LYS A 259 -5.74 7.23 -7.39
CA LYS A 259 -5.50 8.52 -6.73
C LYS A 259 -4.00 8.77 -6.64
N LYS A 260 -3.57 9.93 -7.06
CA LYS A 260 -2.17 10.38 -7.01
C LYS A 260 -2.08 11.59 -6.10
N TYR A 261 -1.61 11.41 -4.86
CA TYR A 261 -1.46 12.49 -3.89
C TYR A 261 -0.07 13.13 -3.97
N ILE A 262 0.95 12.29 -4.14
CA ILE A 262 2.34 12.74 -4.31
C ILE A 262 2.90 11.98 -5.51
N GLU A 263 3.12 12.71 -6.60
CA GLU A 263 3.81 12.14 -7.76
C GLU A 263 5.29 11.94 -7.44
N PRO A 264 5.87 10.79 -7.83
CA PRO A 264 7.28 10.53 -7.59
C PRO A 264 8.15 11.43 -8.47
N LYS A 265 8.86 12.38 -7.86
CA LYS A 265 9.87 13.20 -8.52
C LYS A 265 11.20 12.47 -8.53
N ILE A 266 11.39 11.64 -9.53
CA ILE A 266 12.55 10.77 -9.68
C ILE A 266 13.03 10.75 -11.13
N VAL A 267 14.32 10.56 -11.30
CA VAL A 267 14.95 10.30 -12.61
C VAL A 267 15.22 8.80 -12.71
N VAL A 268 14.54 8.12 -13.62
CA VAL A 268 14.71 6.68 -13.83
C VAL A 268 16.05 6.41 -14.52
N LYS A 269 16.81 5.46 -13.99
CA LYS A 269 18.11 5.02 -14.50
C LYS A 269 18.14 3.50 -14.61
N GLY A 270 17.55 2.98 -15.67
CA GLY A 270 17.40 1.54 -15.83
C GLY A 270 16.51 0.93 -14.74
N ALA A 271 17.00 -0.07 -14.00
CA ALA A 271 16.27 -0.71 -12.89
C ALA A 271 16.42 0.03 -11.56
N SER A 272 16.94 1.24 -11.56
CA SER A 272 17.11 2.10 -10.39
C SER A 272 16.57 3.50 -10.65
N TYR A 273 16.59 4.35 -9.65
CA TYR A 273 16.22 5.76 -9.78
C TYR A 273 17.01 6.64 -8.83
N GLU A 274 17.11 7.92 -9.18
CA GLU A 274 17.59 8.98 -8.31
C GLU A 274 16.43 9.89 -7.93
N ARG A 275 16.39 10.34 -6.67
CA ARG A 275 15.41 11.31 -6.20
C ARG A 275 15.84 12.71 -6.56
N GLU A 276 14.92 13.52 -7.06
CA GLU A 276 15.11 14.96 -7.23
C GLU A 276 15.13 15.66 -5.86
N GLU A 277 15.66 16.88 -5.78
CA GLU A 277 15.78 17.62 -4.52
C GLU A 277 14.43 17.85 -3.82
N ASP A 278 13.40 18.12 -4.61
CA ASP A 278 12.04 18.37 -4.15
C ASP A 278 11.15 17.10 -4.12
N TYR A 279 11.76 15.90 -4.27
CA TYR A 279 11.07 14.64 -4.03
C TYR A 279 10.53 14.62 -2.61
N VAL A 280 9.24 14.33 -2.44
CA VAL A 280 8.57 14.17 -1.14
C VAL A 280 8.39 12.70 -0.83
N PHE A 281 8.77 12.28 0.39
CA PHE A 281 8.47 10.94 0.86
C PHE A 281 6.95 10.75 1.01
N GLY A 282 6.43 9.66 0.46
CA GLY A 282 5.00 9.39 0.39
C GLY A 282 4.54 8.26 1.31
N ILE A 283 4.18 7.12 0.71
CA ILE A 283 3.73 5.90 1.40
C ILE A 283 4.87 4.89 1.44
N GLU A 284 5.09 4.29 2.62
CA GLU A 284 6.08 3.20 2.80
C GLU A 284 5.40 1.83 2.91
N ARG A 285 4.28 1.73 3.60
CA ARG A 285 3.53 0.49 3.87
C ARG A 285 2.04 0.73 3.85
N VAL A 286 1.28 -0.32 3.58
CA VAL A 286 -0.18 -0.29 3.67
C VAL A 286 -0.71 -1.52 4.39
N SER A 287 -1.84 -1.35 5.07
CA SER A 287 -2.70 -2.40 5.58
C SER A 287 -4.16 -2.04 5.36
N ALA A 288 -5.07 -2.99 5.51
CA ALA A 288 -6.47 -2.72 5.23
C ALA A 288 -7.40 -3.51 6.16
N THR A 289 -8.55 -2.91 6.45
CA THR A 289 -9.74 -3.54 7.01
C THR A 289 -10.85 -3.59 5.94
N GLU A 290 -12.05 -4.03 6.30
CA GLU A 290 -13.19 -3.98 5.37
C GLU A 290 -13.56 -2.55 4.96
N ASP A 291 -13.36 -1.57 5.84
CA ASP A 291 -13.84 -0.21 5.66
C ASP A 291 -12.72 0.81 5.43
N THR A 292 -11.49 0.50 5.86
CA THR A 292 -10.41 1.48 5.93
C THR A 292 -9.09 0.93 5.41
N ILE A 293 -8.38 1.74 4.65
CA ILE A 293 -6.98 1.54 4.25
C ILE A 293 -6.12 2.38 5.19
N TYR A 294 -5.11 1.78 5.80
CA TYR A 294 -4.08 2.47 6.58
C TYR A 294 -2.76 2.47 5.83
N ALA A 295 -2.11 3.61 5.81
CA ALA A 295 -0.81 3.78 5.18
C ALA A 295 0.19 4.40 6.15
N VAL A 296 1.39 3.84 6.22
CA VAL A 296 2.54 4.52 6.81
C VAL A 296 2.95 5.63 5.86
N TYR A 297 2.87 6.87 6.32
CA TYR A 297 2.89 8.05 5.47
C TYR A 297 3.82 9.14 6.01
N ASP A 298 4.47 9.88 5.12
CA ASP A 298 5.20 11.10 5.45
C ASP A 298 4.46 12.34 4.92
N GLY A 299 4.58 12.63 3.65
CA GLY A 299 3.86 13.69 2.95
C GLY A 299 4.42 15.09 3.12
N GLU A 300 5.44 15.28 3.96
CA GLU A 300 5.98 16.60 4.31
C GLU A 300 7.50 16.70 4.05
N THR A 301 8.25 15.61 4.29
CA THR A 301 9.72 15.63 4.22
C THR A 301 10.20 15.54 2.78
N THR A 302 11.05 16.48 2.37
CA THR A 302 11.70 16.41 1.05
C THR A 302 13.01 15.62 1.10
N TRP A 303 13.49 15.20 -0.08
CA TRP A 303 14.82 14.58 -0.19
C TRP A 303 15.95 15.55 0.20
N ALA A 304 15.79 16.84 -0.12
CA ALA A 304 16.72 17.88 0.31
C ALA A 304 16.80 17.99 1.83
N ASP A 305 15.64 18.02 2.52
CA ASP A 305 15.60 18.06 3.99
C ASP A 305 16.29 16.83 4.61
N PHE A 306 15.98 15.64 4.10
CA PHE A 306 16.56 14.39 4.59
C PHE A 306 18.08 14.32 4.37
N LYS A 307 18.59 14.88 3.25
CA LYS A 307 20.05 14.97 3.02
C LYS A 307 20.72 15.96 3.96
N ALA A 308 20.06 17.08 4.25
CA ALA A 308 20.57 18.10 5.15
C ALA A 308 20.65 17.61 6.61
N ASP A 309 19.69 16.79 7.01
CA ASP A 309 19.64 16.18 8.35
C ASP A 309 19.22 14.71 8.25
N LYS A 310 20.20 13.80 8.24
CA LYS A 310 19.97 12.35 8.17
C LYS A 310 19.39 11.76 9.47
N THR A 311 19.38 12.53 10.54
CA THR A 311 18.74 12.13 11.82
C THR A 311 17.24 12.41 11.80
N LYS A 312 16.75 13.18 10.81
CA LYS A 312 15.34 13.47 10.65
C LYS A 312 14.57 12.17 10.42
N MET A 313 13.70 11.84 11.35
CA MET A 313 12.79 10.71 11.20
C MET A 313 11.78 11.00 10.10
N ILE A 314 11.68 10.10 9.14
CA ILE A 314 10.64 10.07 8.10
C ILE A 314 9.58 9.01 8.46
N TYR A 315 8.39 9.09 7.85
CA TYR A 315 7.30 8.14 8.05
C TYR A 315 6.78 8.08 9.50
N ARG A 316 6.54 9.26 10.10
CA ARG A 316 6.01 9.37 11.47
C ARG A 316 4.48 9.42 11.53
N ASN A 317 3.81 9.30 10.41
CA ASN A 317 2.37 9.43 10.35
C ASN A 317 1.74 8.12 9.88
N ILE A 318 0.49 7.91 10.32
CA ILE A 318 -0.40 6.90 9.76
C ILE A 318 -1.57 7.65 9.12
N ALA A 319 -1.73 7.46 7.82
CA ALA A 319 -2.84 8.01 7.06
C ALA A 319 -3.94 6.97 6.92
N SER A 320 -5.21 7.35 7.12
CA SER A 320 -6.35 6.51 6.78
C SER A 320 -7.06 7.03 5.54
N PHE A 321 -7.54 6.09 4.72
CA PHE A 321 -8.32 6.34 3.50
C PHE A 321 -9.52 5.41 3.46
N ASP A 322 -10.60 5.84 2.83
CA ASP A 322 -11.68 4.95 2.46
C ASP A 322 -11.32 4.11 1.20
N TRP A 323 -12.20 3.18 0.83
CA TRP A 323 -11.99 2.35 -0.36
C TRP A 323 -12.32 3.06 -1.70
N ASP A 324 -12.70 4.33 -1.67
CA ASP A 324 -12.72 5.23 -2.83
C ASP A 324 -11.40 6.00 -2.96
N GLY A 325 -10.50 5.79 -1.99
CA GLY A 325 -9.20 6.42 -1.89
C GLY A 325 -9.23 7.82 -1.28
N ASN A 326 -10.35 8.27 -0.69
CA ASN A 326 -10.40 9.61 -0.09
C ASN A 326 -9.69 9.61 1.27
N PRO A 327 -8.85 10.63 1.56
CA PRO A 327 -8.15 10.75 2.83
C PRO A 327 -9.14 11.13 3.95
N ASP A 328 -9.01 10.47 5.11
CA ASP A 328 -9.87 10.71 6.25
C ASP A 328 -9.08 11.28 7.44
N ILE A 329 -8.25 10.47 8.10
CA ILE A 329 -7.53 10.87 9.31
C ILE A 329 -6.03 10.73 9.10
N LEU A 330 -5.28 11.75 9.53
CA LEU A 330 -3.83 11.69 9.69
C LEU A 330 -3.48 11.59 11.18
N TYR A 331 -2.99 10.43 11.59
CA TYR A 331 -2.46 10.21 12.95
C TYR A 331 -0.97 10.56 12.96
N LYS A 332 -0.58 11.56 13.75
CA LYS A 332 0.82 11.98 13.92
C LYS A 332 1.43 11.34 15.16
N THR A 333 2.62 10.76 15.03
CA THR A 333 3.40 10.19 16.14
C THR A 333 4.77 10.85 16.26
N ASP A 334 5.47 10.61 17.37
CA ASP A 334 6.84 11.07 17.56
C ASP A 334 7.89 10.02 17.16
N TYR A 335 7.45 8.83 16.74
CA TYR A 335 8.27 7.70 16.33
C TYR A 335 8.19 7.47 14.83
N ARG A 336 9.19 6.84 14.24
CA ARG A 336 9.05 6.28 12.92
C ARG A 336 8.13 5.06 12.99
N VAL A 337 7.10 5.05 12.14
CA VAL A 337 6.22 3.91 11.98
C VAL A 337 6.77 3.02 10.87
N ARG A 338 6.95 1.73 11.12
CA ARG A 338 7.40 0.76 10.11
C ARG A 338 6.25 -0.04 9.51
N SER A 339 5.23 -0.32 10.29
CA SER A 339 4.04 -1.04 9.85
C SER A 339 2.90 -0.80 10.82
N VAL A 340 1.66 -0.96 10.38
CA VAL A 340 0.44 -0.73 11.16
C VAL A 340 -0.62 -1.77 10.81
N CYS A 341 -1.43 -2.19 11.79
CA CYS A 341 -2.67 -2.93 11.58
C CYS A 341 -3.74 -2.46 12.57
N GLU A 342 -4.99 -2.73 12.25
CA GLU A 342 -6.12 -2.50 13.15
C GLU A 342 -6.58 -3.81 13.79
N LEU A 343 -6.84 -3.76 15.09
CA LEU A 343 -7.47 -4.83 15.86
C LEU A 343 -8.36 -4.21 16.94
N GLU A 344 -9.65 -4.57 16.99
CA GLU A 344 -10.60 -4.14 18.03
C GLU A 344 -10.62 -2.61 18.23
N ASP A 345 -10.79 -1.84 17.14
CA ASP A 345 -10.81 -0.38 17.13
C ASP A 345 -9.55 0.33 17.65
N LYS A 346 -8.44 -0.39 17.73
CA LYS A 346 -7.12 0.14 18.05
C LYS A 346 -6.16 -0.07 16.89
N LEU A 347 -5.23 0.86 16.74
CA LEU A 347 -4.11 0.69 15.83
C LEU A 347 -2.93 0.11 16.61
N TYR A 348 -2.42 -1.01 16.12
CA TYR A 348 -1.17 -1.62 16.56
C TYR A 348 -0.10 -1.36 15.53
N MET A 349 1.10 -1.06 15.97
CA MET A 349 2.17 -0.63 15.08
C MET A 349 3.54 -1.13 15.53
N ILE A 350 4.42 -1.32 14.56
CA ILE A 350 5.85 -1.41 14.80
C ILE A 350 6.39 0.01 14.74
N LEU A 351 6.98 0.46 15.81
CA LEU A 351 7.66 1.75 15.91
C LEU A 351 9.18 1.54 15.96
N GLU A 352 9.88 2.54 15.50
CA GLU A 352 11.35 2.64 15.62
C GLU A 352 11.69 3.98 16.25
N ASP A 353 12.52 3.98 17.27
CA ASP A 353 13.03 5.19 17.91
C ASP A 353 14.28 5.74 17.19
N GLU A 354 14.82 6.85 17.71
CA GLU A 354 16.02 7.51 17.16
C GLU A 354 17.29 6.63 17.24
N SER A 355 17.32 5.63 18.09
CA SER A 355 18.42 4.68 18.19
C SER A 355 18.31 3.50 17.23
N GLY A 356 17.17 3.38 16.52
CA GLY A 356 16.84 2.25 15.65
C GLY A 356 16.24 1.05 16.40
N LEU A 357 15.88 1.24 17.70
CA LEU A 357 15.21 0.19 18.47
C LEU A 357 13.75 0.07 18.03
N CYS A 358 13.37 -1.15 17.70
CA CYS A 358 12.00 -1.46 17.31
C CYS A 358 11.16 -1.90 18.51
N MET A 359 9.89 -1.48 18.53
CA MET A 359 8.95 -1.77 19.61
C MET A 359 7.54 -1.98 19.04
N ILE A 360 6.69 -2.72 19.76
CA ILE A 360 5.26 -2.79 19.48
C ILE A 360 4.54 -1.75 20.33
N ALA A 361 3.66 -1.00 19.69
CA ALA A 361 2.84 -0.02 20.36
C ALA A 361 1.39 -0.13 19.92
N ARG A 362 0.50 0.48 20.69
CA ARG A 362 -0.91 0.66 20.34
C ARG A 362 -1.39 2.08 20.61
N MET A 363 -2.43 2.50 19.89
CA MET A 363 -3.16 3.74 20.14
C MET A 363 -4.63 3.58 19.84
N ASN A 364 -5.47 4.41 20.43
CA ASN A 364 -6.89 4.49 20.06
C ASN A 364 -7.06 5.27 18.75
N LYS A 365 -8.07 4.91 17.98
CA LYS A 365 -8.42 5.60 16.71
C LYS A 365 -8.99 6.99 16.93
#